data_b67630e4f6eb89cc35c79a65376a3eb7
#
_entry.id   b67630e4f6eb89cc35c79a65376a3eb7
#
_cell.length_a   1.000
_cell.length_b   1.000
_cell.length_c   1.000
_cell.angle_alpha   90.00
_cell.angle_beta   90.00
_cell.angle_gamma   90.00
#
_symmetry.space_group_name_H-M   'P 1'
#
loop_
_entity.id
_entity.type
_entity.pdbx_description
1 polymer ?
#
loop_
_entity_poly.entity_id
_entity_poly.type
_entity_poly.pdbx_seq_one_letter_code
_entity_poly.pdbx_strand_id
1 'polypeptide(L)'
;MKSLPILLCLSLVSSLTIHGQKIIKVKYESQADIKVFLVEYESQCDLKVFFVEYESQAYEDGLWYFVEYESQADKKLYFVEYESQADLKIFIVTYESQAGWKNQEKQHLLL
;
A
#
# COMPACT_ATOMS: atom_id res chain seq x y z
N MET A 1 -39.15 -22.77 9.15
CA MET A 1 -39.31 -21.60 9.07
C MET A 1 -38.35 -20.73 9.55
N LYS A 2 -37.61 -20.87 10.33
CA LYS A 2 -36.78 -19.98 10.90
C LYS A 2 -35.43 -20.05 10.47
N SER A 3 -35.08 -20.42 9.37
CA SER A 3 -33.72 -20.55 8.94
C SER A 3 -33.14 -19.30 8.38
N LEU A 4 -33.87 -18.29 8.40
CA LEU A 4 -33.42 -17.07 7.81
C LEU A 4 -32.12 -16.50 8.29
N PRO A 5 -31.88 -16.51 9.56
CA PRO A 5 -30.69 -15.84 10.08
C PRO A 5 -29.39 -16.39 9.54
N ILE A 6 -29.44 -17.53 9.04
CA ILE A 6 -28.27 -18.13 8.53
C ILE A 6 -27.63 -17.38 7.43
N LEU A 7 -28.41 -16.73 6.65
CA LEU A 7 -27.91 -16.03 5.51
C LEU A 7 -26.98 -14.90 5.88
N LEU A 8 -27.19 -14.36 7.01
CA LEU A 8 -26.41 -13.24 7.43
C LEU A 8 -24.96 -13.57 7.59
N CYS A 9 -24.68 -14.76 7.99
CA CYS A 9 -23.33 -15.14 8.24
C CYS A 9 -22.48 -15.10 7.01
N LEU A 10 -23.08 -15.35 5.89
CA LEU A 10 -22.34 -15.40 4.66
C LEU A 10 -21.81 -14.07 4.26
N SER A 11 -22.54 -13.04 4.50
CA SER A 11 -22.10 -11.75 4.06
C SER A 11 -20.87 -11.28 4.81
N LEU A 12 -20.65 -11.82 5.97
CA LEU A 12 -19.50 -11.40 6.72
C LEU A 12 -18.21 -11.91 6.14
N VAL A 13 -18.27 -13.05 5.56
CA VAL A 13 -17.08 -13.63 4.99
C VAL A 13 -16.55 -12.82 3.85
N SER A 14 -17.43 -12.26 3.10
CA SER A 14 -17.00 -11.53 1.92
C SER A 14 -16.24 -10.26 2.25
N SER A 15 -16.26 -9.85 3.49
CA SER A 15 -15.56 -8.63 3.83
C SER A 15 -14.06 -8.85 4.02
N LEU A 16 -13.64 -10.08 4.02
CA LEU A 16 -12.23 -10.36 4.15
C LEU A 16 -11.53 -10.10 2.85
N THR A 17 -10.83 -9.02 2.79
CA THR A 17 -10.06 -8.70 1.61
C THR A 17 -8.61 -8.59 2.01
N ILE A 18 -7.77 -9.19 1.21
CA ILE A 18 -6.35 -9.07 1.42
C ILE A 18 -5.86 -8.08 0.41
N HIS A 19 -5.25 -7.02 0.89
CA HIS A 19 -4.76 -5.99 0.01
C HIS A 19 -3.29 -6.20 -0.24
N GLY A 20 -2.99 -6.83 -1.35
CA GLY A 20 -1.62 -6.89 -1.80
C GLY A 20 -1.25 -5.53 -2.33
N GLN A 21 0.02 -5.20 -2.24
CA GLN A 21 0.47 -3.90 -2.71
C GLN A 21 1.37 -4.07 -3.91
N LYS A 22 0.73 -4.29 -5.04
CA LYS A 22 1.44 -4.35 -6.32
C LYS A 22 1.51 -2.93 -6.85
N ILE A 23 2.71 -2.43 -7.00
CA ILE A 23 2.90 -1.03 -7.35
C ILE A 23 3.75 -0.88 -8.61
N ILE A 24 3.60 0.25 -9.25
CA ILE A 24 4.44 0.59 -10.39
C ILE A 24 4.77 2.07 -10.31
N LYS A 25 5.99 2.43 -10.73
CA LYS A 25 6.40 3.82 -10.80
C LYS A 25 5.95 4.36 -12.15
N VAL A 26 5.32 5.52 -12.15
CA VAL A 26 4.95 6.16 -13.39
C VAL A 26 5.88 7.31 -13.67
N LYS A 27 5.99 7.67 -14.94
CA LYS A 27 6.94 8.66 -15.40
C LYS A 27 6.45 10.08 -15.18
N TYR A 28 5.15 10.28 -15.20
CA TYR A 28 4.56 11.61 -15.08
C TYR A 28 3.64 11.69 -13.89
N GLU A 29 3.70 12.83 -13.21
CA GLU A 29 2.89 13.05 -12.02
C GLU A 29 1.40 12.88 -12.30
N SER A 30 0.94 13.30 -13.46
CA SER A 30 -0.48 13.22 -13.82
C SER A 30 -1.00 11.80 -13.91
N GLN A 31 -0.13 10.82 -13.99
CA GLN A 31 -0.53 9.42 -14.10
C GLN A 31 -0.60 8.72 -12.75
N ALA A 32 -0.16 9.39 -11.70
CA ALA A 32 -0.02 8.74 -10.40
C ALA A 32 -1.30 8.70 -9.59
N ASP A 33 -1.47 7.62 -8.85
CA ASP A 33 -2.51 7.54 -7.84
C ASP A 33 -2.01 8.19 -6.56
N ILE A 34 -0.74 8.06 -6.28
CA ILE A 34 -0.13 8.57 -5.04
C ILE A 34 1.22 9.19 -5.36
N LYS A 35 1.47 10.38 -4.81
CA LYS A 35 2.77 11.02 -4.91
C LYS A 35 3.55 10.68 -3.64
N VAL A 36 4.73 10.12 -3.80
CA VAL A 36 5.51 9.55 -2.72
C VAL A 36 6.84 10.26 -2.55
N PHE A 37 7.23 10.49 -1.32
CA PHE A 37 8.55 11.04 -1.01
C PHE A 37 9.32 10.08 -0.10
N LEU A 38 10.57 9.82 -0.44
CA LEU A 38 11.44 8.98 0.36
C LEU A 38 12.12 9.81 1.44
N VAL A 39 11.83 9.51 2.70
CA VAL A 39 12.48 10.25 3.78
C VAL A 39 13.72 9.52 4.25
N GLU A 40 14.65 10.26 4.83
CA GLU A 40 15.91 9.71 5.31
C GLU A 40 15.81 9.08 6.69
N TYR A 41 14.85 9.52 7.48
CA TYR A 41 14.73 9.06 8.86
C TYR A 41 13.35 8.50 9.13
N GLU A 42 13.31 7.40 9.87
CA GLU A 42 12.05 6.74 10.20
C GLU A 42 11.06 7.68 10.88
N SER A 43 11.56 8.58 11.72
CA SER A 43 10.67 9.48 12.46
C SER A 43 9.86 10.41 11.57
N GLN A 44 10.25 10.55 10.31
CA GLN A 44 9.59 11.46 9.38
C GLN A 44 8.56 10.78 8.48
N CYS A 45 8.47 9.47 8.53
CA CYS A 45 7.65 8.75 7.55
C CYS A 45 6.19 8.57 8.00
N ASP A 46 5.34 8.32 7.02
CA ASP A 46 3.97 7.89 7.24
C ASP A 46 3.90 6.37 7.24
N LEU A 47 4.70 5.74 6.40
CA LEU A 47 4.67 4.29 6.20
C LEU A 47 6.09 3.75 6.08
N LYS A 48 6.37 2.68 6.78
CA LYS A 48 7.64 1.96 6.64
C LYS A 48 7.44 0.88 5.61
N VAL A 49 8.29 0.86 4.59
CA VAL A 49 8.12 0.00 3.42
C VAL A 49 9.26 -0.97 3.25
N PHE A 50 8.93 -2.20 2.97
CA PHE A 50 9.89 -3.23 2.61
C PHE A 50 9.52 -3.74 1.21
N PHE A 51 10.51 -3.78 0.31
CA PHE A 51 10.28 -4.27 -1.05
C PHE A 51 10.42 -5.78 -1.07
N VAL A 52 9.35 -6.48 -1.45
CA VAL A 52 9.36 -7.92 -1.49
C VAL A 52 9.72 -8.42 -2.88
N GLU A 53 10.25 -9.65 -2.95
CA GLU A 53 10.71 -10.22 -4.20
C GLU A 53 9.59 -10.90 -5.00
N TYR A 54 8.57 -11.37 -4.31
CA TYR A 54 7.50 -12.13 -4.96
C TYR A 54 6.15 -11.53 -4.63
N GLU A 55 5.25 -11.57 -5.60
CA GLU A 55 3.93 -11.00 -5.45
C GLU A 55 3.20 -11.56 -4.22
N SER A 56 3.35 -12.85 -3.97
CA SER A 56 2.66 -13.49 -2.85
C SER A 56 3.09 -12.96 -1.49
N GLN A 57 4.22 -12.25 -1.45
CA GLN A 57 4.72 -11.70 -0.20
C GLN A 57 4.15 -10.31 0.09
N ALA A 58 3.46 -9.70 -0.87
CA ALA A 58 2.90 -8.36 -0.71
C ALA A 58 1.49 -8.43 -0.13
N TYR A 59 1.36 -8.98 1.07
CA TYR A 59 0.06 -9.25 1.66
C TYR A 59 -0.37 -8.29 2.77
N GLU A 60 0.48 -7.33 3.10
CA GLU A 60 0.16 -6.32 4.11
C GLU A 60 0.61 -4.95 3.62
N ASP A 61 0.03 -3.91 4.19
CA ASP A 61 0.46 -2.55 3.88
C ASP A 61 1.92 -2.41 4.24
N GLY A 62 2.67 -1.80 3.36
CA GLY A 62 4.10 -1.64 3.57
C GLY A 62 4.94 -2.72 2.92
N LEU A 63 4.33 -3.81 2.49
CA LEU A 63 5.05 -4.85 1.75
C LEU A 63 4.75 -4.63 0.28
N TRP A 64 5.69 -4.05 -0.42
CA TRP A 64 5.49 -3.59 -1.79
C TRP A 64 6.19 -4.47 -2.82
N TYR A 65 5.44 -4.85 -3.85
CA TYR A 65 5.97 -5.62 -4.97
C TYR A 65 5.84 -4.77 -6.24
N PHE A 66 6.97 -4.55 -6.93
CA PHE A 66 6.96 -3.78 -8.16
C PHE A 66 6.56 -4.66 -9.33
N VAL A 67 5.53 -4.25 -10.07
CA VAL A 67 5.10 -4.96 -11.27
C VAL A 67 5.67 -4.28 -12.51
N GLU A 68 5.66 -5.00 -13.63
CA GLU A 68 6.21 -4.50 -14.87
C GLU A 68 5.24 -3.67 -15.69
N TYR A 69 3.96 -3.94 -15.55
CA TYR A 69 2.95 -3.27 -16.37
C TYR A 69 1.90 -2.61 -15.52
N GLU A 70 1.41 -1.45 -15.99
CA GLU A 70 0.40 -0.70 -15.24
C GLU A 70 -0.87 -1.50 -14.98
N SER A 71 -1.24 -2.38 -15.92
CA SER A 71 -2.45 -3.17 -15.77
C SER A 71 -2.38 -4.13 -14.59
N GLN A 72 -1.19 -4.42 -14.10
CA GLN A 72 -0.99 -5.34 -12.99
C GLN A 72 -0.93 -4.64 -11.64
N ALA A 73 -0.83 -3.32 -11.66
CA ALA A 73 -0.60 -2.58 -10.42
C ALA A 73 -1.88 -2.24 -9.68
N ASP A 74 -1.80 -2.30 -8.36
CA ASP A 74 -2.89 -1.83 -7.50
C ASP A 74 -2.80 -0.32 -7.38
N LYS A 75 -1.58 0.22 -7.35
CA LYS A 75 -1.36 1.66 -7.24
C LYS A 75 -0.21 2.11 -8.12
N LYS A 76 -0.39 3.27 -8.73
CA LYS A 76 0.63 3.90 -9.55
C LYS A 76 1.26 5.02 -8.74
N LEU A 77 2.57 5.00 -8.62
CA LEU A 77 3.30 5.93 -7.77
C LEU A 77 4.20 6.85 -8.58
N TYR A 78 4.21 8.11 -8.18
CA TYR A 78 5.17 9.06 -8.71
C TYR A 78 6.02 9.56 -7.55
N PHE A 79 7.35 9.43 -7.68
CA PHE A 79 8.27 9.84 -6.62
C PHE A 79 8.61 11.31 -6.83
N VAL A 80 8.22 12.14 -5.86
CA VAL A 80 8.45 13.57 -5.95
C VAL A 80 9.79 13.95 -5.38
N GLU A 81 10.31 15.10 -5.80
CA GLU A 81 11.60 15.59 -5.35
C GLU A 81 11.54 16.30 -4.00
N TYR A 82 10.41 16.89 -3.69
CA TYR A 82 10.28 17.68 -2.46
C TYR A 82 9.19 17.13 -1.57
N GLU A 83 9.49 17.10 -0.29
CA GLU A 83 8.57 16.55 0.70
C GLU A 83 7.19 17.22 0.65
N SER A 84 7.16 18.51 0.42
CA SER A 84 5.90 19.27 0.41
C SER A 84 4.95 18.84 -0.71
N GLN A 85 5.44 18.12 -1.69
CA GLN A 85 4.62 17.68 -2.83
C GLN A 85 4.02 16.30 -2.61
N ALA A 86 4.42 15.61 -1.56
CA ALA A 86 4.04 14.22 -1.37
C ALA A 86 2.69 14.04 -0.71
N ASP A 87 1.98 13.00 -1.14
CA ASP A 87 0.79 12.54 -0.45
C ASP A 87 1.19 11.59 0.66
N LEU A 88 2.27 10.84 0.44
CA LEU A 88 2.72 9.80 1.36
C LEU A 88 4.23 9.84 1.50
N LYS A 89 4.72 9.87 2.73
CA LYS A 89 6.15 9.84 3.01
C LYS A 89 6.52 8.44 3.47
N ILE A 90 7.49 7.83 2.81
CA ILE A 90 7.87 6.47 3.13
C ILE A 90 9.33 6.38 3.57
N PHE A 91 9.59 5.43 4.43
CA PHE A 91 10.95 5.09 4.88
C PHE A 91 11.18 3.62 4.54
N ILE A 92 12.27 3.33 3.83
CA ILE A 92 12.58 1.96 3.41
C ILE A 92 13.26 1.24 4.56
N VAL A 93 12.69 0.12 4.98
CA VAL A 93 13.25 -0.66 6.07
C VAL A 93 14.02 -1.85 5.56
N THR A 94 14.90 -2.39 6.41
CA THR A 94 15.80 -3.47 6.05
C THR A 94 15.15 -4.84 6.16
N TYR A 95 14.20 -4.99 7.07
CA TYR A 95 13.56 -6.27 7.33
C TYR A 95 12.05 -6.19 7.18
N GLU A 96 11.47 -7.26 6.66
CA GLU A 96 10.05 -7.35 6.42
C GLU A 96 9.22 -7.05 7.67
N SER A 97 9.68 -7.55 8.82
CA SER A 97 8.96 -7.38 10.07
C SER A 97 8.85 -5.93 10.53
N GLN A 98 9.66 -5.06 9.95
CA GLN A 98 9.66 -3.64 10.32
C GLN A 98 8.66 -2.81 9.52
N ALA A 99 8.09 -3.38 8.47
CA ALA A 99 7.16 -2.65 7.60
C ALA A 99 5.85 -2.36 8.33
N GLY A 100 5.21 -1.26 7.97
CA GLY A 100 3.90 -0.94 8.50
C GLY A 100 3.68 0.54 8.70
N TRP A 101 2.45 0.89 9.01
CA TRP A 101 2.05 2.27 9.19
C TRP A 101 2.64 2.90 10.43
N LYS A 102 3.09 4.13 10.28
CA LYS A 102 3.46 4.97 11.40
C LYS A 102 2.39 6.03 11.60
N ASN A 103 1.83 6.55 10.51
CA ASN A 103 0.75 7.52 10.55
C ASN A 103 -0.52 6.87 10.01
N GLN A 104 -1.37 6.40 10.91
CA GLN A 104 -2.58 5.68 10.55
C GLN A 104 -3.57 6.52 9.73
N GLU A 105 -3.49 7.82 9.83
CA GLU A 105 -4.40 8.69 9.10
C GLU A 105 -4.22 8.62 7.60
N LYS A 106 -3.08 8.14 7.14
CA LYS A 106 -2.81 8.04 5.71
C LYS A 106 -3.21 6.69 5.12
N GLN A 107 -3.75 5.80 5.95
CA GLN A 107 -4.08 4.45 5.53
C GLN A 107 -5.00 4.39 4.32
N HIS A 108 -5.89 5.36 4.21
CA HIS A 108 -6.84 5.38 3.11
C HIS A 108 -6.20 5.48 1.74
N LEU A 109 -4.98 5.96 1.66
CA LEU A 109 -4.30 6.12 0.38
C LEU A 109 -4.01 4.78 -0.31
N LEU A 110 -3.91 3.72 0.47
CA LEU A 110 -3.58 2.40 -0.07
C LEU A 110 -4.77 1.44 -0.13
N LEU A 111 -5.94 1.92 0.12
CA LEU A 111 -7.14 1.07 0.05
C LEU A 111 -7.60 0.87 -1.39
#